data_c7cfa29d494b7aecd71d3ce8b27816ab
#
_entry.id   c7cfa29d494b7aecd71d3ce8b27816ab
#
_cell.length_a   1.000
_cell.length_b   1.000
_cell.length_c   1.000
_cell.angle_alpha   90.00
_cell.angle_beta   90.00
_cell.angle_gamma   90.00
#
_symmetry.space_group_name_H-M   'P 1'
#
loop_
_entity.id
_entity.type
_entity.pdbx_description
1 polymer ?
#
loop_
_entity_poly.entity_id
_entity_poly.type
_entity_poly.pdbx_seq_one_letter_code
_entity_poly.pdbx_strand_id
1 'polypeptide(L)'
;MKKLPLTDSAWLTMESDTTPMHVGSLQLFELPNNAPDDYLQQLMQRWLTFDEPQPPFNQKLVYPLKGLKQPHWDTDTEFDIGYHVRHSALPRPGRVRELLVLVSRLHGSLLDRSRPMWELHLIEGLEGKRFAIYTKMHHSVVDGMAGMRLLQSSLSERADQLDQPPPWAMQRAPKKPSKRSPAEAGEEAAATALPKQMLGNLAGNAGSIPALISGGRKSLGADRKIKAVAPYQAPKSLINQRVSKARRFVAESYSLERIKAIGKQHGATVNDIVMAMCAGALRRYLSEHDALPDKPLIGDAPVSIRPADQAEAGGNAISIILMDLATNEADPLKRLARIRESMQAGKDKLGAMSRKQILNYTTLVMLPFTIGQLIGTAGRVRPMFNLVISNVPGPKKSLYLNGARMQGMYPVSLLFNGQALNVTVTSYVDSLDFGVIACRRSLPQVQRLLDHLEASLAELEARN
;
A
#
# COMPACT_ATOMS: atom_id res chain seq x y z
N MET A 1 -2.68 -7.24 -27.85
CA MET A 1 -2.89 -5.92 -27.20
C MET A 1 -3.98 -6.03 -26.13
N LYS A 2 -3.64 -5.88 -24.87
CA LYS A 2 -4.60 -5.95 -23.76
C LYS A 2 -4.98 -4.52 -23.34
N LYS A 3 -6.25 -4.14 -23.48
CA LYS A 3 -6.73 -2.81 -23.05
C LYS A 3 -6.52 -2.64 -21.54
N LEU A 4 -6.09 -1.45 -21.15
CA LEU A 4 -5.94 -1.09 -19.75
C LEU A 4 -7.32 -0.94 -19.10
N PRO A 5 -7.60 -1.63 -17.95
CA PRO A 5 -8.83 -1.42 -17.20
C PRO A 5 -8.97 0.06 -16.76
N LEU A 6 -10.20 0.54 -16.65
CA LEU A 6 -10.45 1.94 -16.22
C LEU A 6 -9.93 2.22 -14.80
N THR A 7 -10.02 1.24 -13.91
CA THR A 7 -9.46 1.31 -12.56
C THR A 7 -7.95 1.53 -12.57
N ASP A 8 -7.24 0.84 -13.49
CA ASP A 8 -5.80 0.96 -13.61
C ASP A 8 -5.40 2.26 -14.33
N SER A 9 -6.25 2.74 -15.26
CA SER A 9 -6.10 4.05 -15.91
C SER A 9 -6.21 5.21 -14.92
N ALA A 10 -7.00 5.07 -13.85
CA ALA A 10 -7.15 6.09 -12.82
C ALA A 10 -5.82 6.40 -12.12
N TRP A 11 -5.00 5.40 -11.85
CA TRP A 11 -3.67 5.58 -11.25
C TRP A 11 -2.75 6.44 -12.13
N LEU A 12 -2.76 6.17 -13.45
CA LEU A 12 -1.98 6.96 -14.42
C LEU A 12 -2.44 8.42 -14.51
N THR A 13 -3.75 8.64 -14.37
CA THR A 13 -4.34 9.98 -14.47
C THR A 13 -4.11 10.80 -13.19
N MET A 14 -4.10 10.15 -12.02
CA MET A 14 -3.84 10.80 -10.72
C MET A 14 -2.35 11.04 -10.46
N GLU A 15 -1.46 10.39 -11.22
CA GLU A 15 -0.03 10.56 -11.04
C GLU A 15 0.44 11.96 -11.44
N SER A 16 1.27 12.52 -10.61
CA SER A 16 1.98 13.77 -10.87
C SER A 16 3.40 13.72 -10.28
N ASP A 17 4.19 14.70 -10.58
CA ASP A 17 5.53 14.88 -10.01
C ASP A 17 5.58 14.86 -8.48
N THR A 18 4.49 15.26 -7.82
CA THR A 18 4.39 15.29 -6.36
C THR A 18 3.67 14.07 -5.79
N THR A 19 2.97 13.33 -6.62
CA THR A 19 2.19 12.14 -6.25
C THR A 19 2.51 10.97 -7.19
N PRO A 20 3.73 10.37 -7.10
CA PRO A 20 4.03 9.13 -7.81
C PRO A 20 3.05 8.03 -7.41
N MET A 21 2.54 7.28 -8.39
CA MET A 21 1.54 6.23 -8.19
C MET A 21 2.14 4.83 -8.30
N HIS A 22 3.28 4.64 -7.64
CA HIS A 22 3.93 3.33 -7.49
C HIS A 22 3.95 2.87 -6.03
N VAL A 23 3.98 1.59 -5.86
CA VAL A 23 4.21 0.91 -4.59
C VAL A 23 5.55 0.20 -4.64
N GLY A 24 6.13 -0.07 -3.48
CA GLY A 24 7.41 -0.75 -3.38
C GLY A 24 7.47 -1.71 -2.20
N SER A 25 8.57 -2.43 -2.13
CA SER A 25 8.93 -3.29 -1.02
C SER A 25 10.43 -3.15 -0.75
N LEU A 26 10.78 -2.99 0.51
CA LEU A 26 12.16 -3.10 0.99
C LEU A 26 12.30 -4.44 1.70
N GLN A 27 13.19 -5.30 1.21
CA GLN A 27 13.51 -6.59 1.79
C GLN A 27 14.93 -6.57 2.31
N LEU A 28 15.14 -7.02 3.55
CA LEU A 28 16.46 -7.16 4.16
C LEU A 28 16.87 -8.62 4.16
N PHE A 29 18.12 -8.86 3.79
CA PHE A 29 18.73 -10.20 3.74
C PHE A 29 20.01 -10.23 4.54
N GLU A 30 20.25 -11.34 5.18
CA GLU A 30 21.52 -11.71 5.80
C GLU A 30 22.33 -12.57 4.82
N LEU A 31 23.59 -12.19 4.57
CA LEU A 31 24.47 -12.97 3.71
C LEU A 31 24.66 -14.38 4.28
N PRO A 32 24.77 -15.42 3.43
CA PRO A 32 25.16 -16.74 3.89
C PRO A 32 26.51 -16.71 4.65
N ASN A 33 26.67 -17.56 5.67
CA ASN A 33 27.90 -17.58 6.47
C ASN A 33 29.18 -17.77 5.63
N ASN A 34 29.08 -18.54 4.54
CA ASN A 34 30.17 -18.85 3.63
C ASN A 34 30.07 -18.06 2.31
N ALA A 35 29.39 -16.91 2.32
CA ALA A 35 29.29 -16.09 1.12
C ALA A 35 30.69 -15.59 0.71
N PRO A 36 31.09 -15.74 -0.57
CA PRO A 36 32.31 -15.12 -1.07
C PRO A 36 32.20 -13.60 -1.05
N ASP A 37 33.33 -12.91 -1.04
CA ASP A 37 33.36 -11.43 -0.98
C ASP A 37 32.61 -10.76 -2.15
N ASP A 38 32.57 -11.43 -3.29
CA ASP A 38 31.90 -10.99 -4.52
C ASP A 38 30.47 -11.56 -4.69
N TYR A 39 29.87 -12.13 -3.62
CA TYR A 39 28.54 -12.76 -3.66
C TYR A 39 27.46 -11.88 -4.33
N LEU A 40 27.38 -10.61 -3.96
CA LEU A 40 26.37 -9.70 -4.52
C LEU A 40 26.69 -9.32 -5.98
N GLN A 41 27.95 -9.27 -6.36
CA GLN A 41 28.36 -9.06 -7.74
C GLN A 41 27.99 -10.27 -8.61
N GLN A 42 28.24 -11.49 -8.13
CA GLN A 42 27.84 -12.73 -8.82
C GLN A 42 26.32 -12.79 -8.96
N LEU A 43 25.55 -12.46 -7.88
CA LEU A 43 24.11 -12.41 -7.91
C LEU A 43 23.60 -11.41 -8.96
N MET A 44 24.19 -10.22 -8.99
CA MET A 44 23.83 -9.18 -9.97
C MET A 44 24.15 -9.61 -11.40
N GLN A 45 25.37 -10.12 -11.65
CA GLN A 45 25.75 -10.61 -12.98
C GLN A 45 24.78 -11.67 -13.46
N ARG A 46 24.45 -12.62 -12.60
CA ARG A 46 23.48 -13.66 -12.92
C ARG A 46 22.09 -13.07 -13.23
N TRP A 47 21.58 -12.13 -12.45
CA TRP A 47 20.28 -11.52 -12.73
C TRP A 47 20.23 -10.83 -14.08
N LEU A 48 21.34 -10.23 -14.51
CA LEU A 48 21.44 -9.58 -15.82
C LEU A 48 21.43 -10.57 -17.01
N THR A 49 21.65 -11.88 -16.77
CA THR A 49 21.48 -12.88 -17.84
C THR A 49 20.01 -13.19 -18.16
N PHE A 50 19.08 -12.78 -17.30
CA PHE A 50 17.64 -12.94 -17.53
C PHE A 50 17.06 -11.68 -18.22
N ASP A 51 17.46 -11.42 -19.44
CA ASP A 51 17.14 -10.25 -20.25
C ASP A 51 15.84 -10.36 -21.06
N GLU A 52 15.17 -11.52 -21.03
CA GLU A 52 13.86 -11.78 -21.63
C GLU A 52 12.75 -11.87 -20.56
N PRO A 53 12.29 -10.75 -20.02
CA PRO A 53 11.34 -10.78 -18.93
C PRO A 53 9.94 -11.23 -19.36
N GLN A 54 9.24 -11.88 -18.43
CA GLN A 54 7.87 -12.35 -18.62
C GLN A 54 6.85 -11.25 -18.21
N PRO A 55 5.63 -11.26 -18.76
CA PRO A 55 4.60 -10.32 -18.33
C PRO A 55 4.32 -10.41 -16.82
N PRO A 56 4.15 -9.25 -16.14
CA PRO A 56 3.98 -7.89 -16.68
C PRO A 56 5.29 -7.11 -16.84
N PHE A 57 6.44 -7.68 -16.57
CA PHE A 57 7.73 -6.99 -16.52
C PHE A 57 8.25 -6.51 -17.89
N ASN A 58 7.80 -7.12 -18.97
CA ASN A 58 8.13 -6.72 -20.35
C ASN A 58 7.04 -5.84 -20.99
N GLN A 59 6.03 -5.40 -20.23
CA GLN A 59 4.91 -4.66 -20.79
C GLN A 59 5.07 -3.15 -20.56
N LYS A 60 5.07 -2.39 -21.64
CA LYS A 60 5.03 -0.91 -21.63
C LYS A 60 3.67 -0.38 -22.03
N LEU A 61 3.40 0.85 -21.63
CA LEU A 61 2.16 1.53 -21.92
C LEU A 61 2.23 2.22 -23.28
N VAL A 62 1.25 1.93 -24.15
CA VAL A 62 1.12 2.55 -25.47
C VAL A 62 -0.14 3.42 -25.52
N TYR A 63 0.02 4.67 -25.97
CA TYR A 63 -1.04 5.65 -26.15
C TYR A 63 -1.38 5.79 -27.64
N PRO A 64 -2.39 5.09 -28.17
CA PRO A 64 -2.77 5.23 -29.57
C PRO A 64 -3.28 6.63 -29.86
N LEU A 65 -2.93 7.17 -31.03
CA LEU A 65 -3.39 8.48 -31.50
C LEU A 65 -3.20 9.62 -30.48
N LYS A 66 -1.99 9.72 -29.89
CA LYS A 66 -1.63 10.79 -28.93
C LYS A 66 -2.64 10.98 -27.80
N GLY A 67 -3.23 9.86 -27.28
CA GLY A 67 -4.13 9.89 -26.14
C GLY A 67 -5.63 9.99 -26.46
N LEU A 68 -6.02 10.06 -27.72
CA LEU A 68 -7.43 10.06 -28.14
C LEU A 68 -8.12 8.70 -27.93
N LYS A 69 -7.35 7.60 -27.85
CA LYS A 69 -7.85 6.24 -27.55
C LYS A 69 -7.31 5.76 -26.21
N GLN A 70 -8.06 4.84 -25.59
CA GLN A 70 -7.70 4.19 -24.33
C GLN A 70 -6.31 3.53 -24.44
N PRO A 71 -5.40 3.78 -23.47
CA PRO A 71 -4.09 3.16 -23.46
C PRO A 71 -4.20 1.64 -23.33
N HIS A 72 -3.20 0.92 -23.84
CA HIS A 72 -3.10 -0.52 -23.75
C HIS A 72 -1.67 -0.96 -23.43
N TRP A 73 -1.56 -2.18 -22.91
CA TRP A 73 -0.28 -2.81 -22.68
C TRP A 73 0.23 -3.47 -23.96
N ASP A 74 1.49 -3.23 -24.29
CA ASP A 74 2.21 -3.89 -25.38
C ASP A 74 3.57 -4.38 -24.89
N THR A 75 4.15 -5.36 -25.58
CA THR A 75 5.49 -5.85 -25.25
C THR A 75 6.54 -4.82 -25.66
N ASP A 76 7.47 -4.56 -24.77
CA ASP A 76 8.63 -3.72 -25.06
C ASP A 76 9.67 -4.50 -25.85
N THR A 77 9.87 -4.15 -27.11
CA THR A 77 10.85 -4.79 -28.00
C THR A 77 12.27 -4.22 -27.84
N GLU A 78 12.41 -3.12 -27.12
CA GLU A 78 13.68 -2.45 -26.82
C GLU A 78 14.01 -2.54 -25.32
N PHE A 79 13.61 -3.65 -24.70
CA PHE A 79 13.80 -3.85 -23.27
C PHE A 79 15.30 -3.87 -22.89
N ASP A 80 15.64 -3.12 -21.86
CA ASP A 80 16.98 -3.00 -21.30
C ASP A 80 16.98 -3.38 -19.82
N ILE A 81 17.45 -4.58 -19.49
CA ILE A 81 17.49 -5.09 -18.12
C ILE A 81 18.36 -4.21 -17.21
N GLY A 82 19.45 -3.63 -17.72
CA GLY A 82 20.33 -2.75 -16.96
C GLY A 82 19.68 -1.44 -16.53
N TYR A 83 18.63 -1.00 -17.25
CA TYR A 83 17.80 0.11 -16.80
C TYR A 83 16.94 -0.25 -15.58
N HIS A 84 16.42 -1.46 -15.55
CA HIS A 84 15.45 -1.91 -14.55
C HIS A 84 16.08 -2.48 -13.30
N VAL A 85 17.20 -3.18 -13.43
CA VAL A 85 17.91 -3.86 -12.33
C VAL A 85 19.22 -3.14 -12.06
N ARG A 86 19.32 -2.55 -10.88
CA ARG A 86 20.41 -1.64 -10.52
C ARG A 86 21.15 -2.09 -9.29
N HIS A 87 22.45 -1.98 -9.29
CA HIS A 87 23.33 -2.21 -8.14
C HIS A 87 23.69 -0.86 -7.49
N SER A 88 23.50 -0.73 -6.21
CA SER A 88 23.78 0.49 -5.43
C SER A 88 24.56 0.13 -4.17
N ALA A 89 25.48 1.00 -3.75
CA ALA A 89 26.21 0.86 -2.50
C ALA A 89 25.81 1.95 -1.52
N LEU A 90 25.73 1.60 -0.23
CA LEU A 90 25.52 2.58 0.84
C LEU A 90 26.84 3.28 1.19
N PRO A 91 26.81 4.56 1.56
CA PRO A 91 27.96 5.21 2.15
C PRO A 91 28.27 4.56 3.52
N ARG A 92 29.56 4.46 3.85
CA ARG A 92 29.94 3.98 5.19
C ARG A 92 29.41 4.90 6.29
N PRO A 93 28.97 4.36 7.45
CA PRO A 93 29.14 2.97 7.91
C PRO A 93 28.04 2.00 7.44
N GLY A 94 27.06 2.41 6.63
CA GLY A 94 26.03 1.52 6.09
C GLY A 94 24.94 1.16 7.10
N ARG A 95 24.52 2.09 7.93
CA ARG A 95 23.43 1.87 8.91
C ARG A 95 22.08 1.80 8.21
N VAL A 96 21.10 1.23 8.89
CA VAL A 96 19.70 1.20 8.42
C VAL A 96 19.20 2.61 8.05
N ARG A 97 19.66 3.64 8.76
CA ARG A 97 19.28 5.03 8.45
C ARG A 97 19.72 5.46 7.04
N GLU A 98 20.94 5.14 6.60
CA GLU A 98 21.42 5.44 5.25
C GLU A 98 20.60 4.71 4.19
N LEU A 99 20.26 3.43 4.45
CA LEU A 99 19.38 2.64 3.60
C LEU A 99 17.99 3.30 3.44
N LEU A 100 17.35 3.67 4.55
CA LEU A 100 16.01 4.28 4.51
C LEU A 100 16.03 5.66 3.83
N VAL A 101 17.14 6.42 3.92
CA VAL A 101 17.33 7.68 3.18
C VAL A 101 17.43 7.40 1.68
N LEU A 102 18.19 6.38 1.26
CA LEU A 102 18.29 5.97 -0.14
C LEU A 102 16.92 5.55 -0.69
N VAL A 103 16.21 4.66 0.02
CA VAL A 103 14.86 4.20 -0.36
C VAL A 103 13.89 5.37 -0.46
N SER A 104 13.94 6.33 0.49
CA SER A 104 13.10 7.53 0.45
C SER A 104 13.30 8.34 -0.85
N ARG A 105 14.55 8.46 -1.31
CA ARG A 105 14.91 9.16 -2.54
C ARG A 105 14.44 8.39 -3.78
N LEU A 106 14.71 7.09 -3.82
CA LEU A 106 14.29 6.22 -4.94
C LEU A 106 12.77 6.19 -5.08
N HIS A 107 12.06 6.09 -3.93
CA HIS A 107 10.59 6.08 -3.92
C HIS A 107 9.97 7.45 -4.26
N GLY A 108 10.70 8.55 -4.10
CA GLY A 108 10.25 9.88 -4.48
C GLY A 108 10.34 10.19 -5.98
N SER A 109 11.01 9.34 -6.77
CA SER A 109 11.23 9.54 -8.21
C SER A 109 10.17 8.79 -9.01
N LEU A 110 9.62 9.43 -10.05
CA LEU A 110 8.69 8.79 -10.99
C LEU A 110 9.37 7.62 -11.73
N LEU A 111 8.55 6.66 -12.16
CA LEU A 111 8.92 5.66 -13.14
C LEU A 111 8.76 6.22 -14.55
N ASP A 112 9.64 5.84 -15.47
CA ASP A 112 9.55 6.23 -16.87
C ASP A 112 8.40 5.48 -17.55
N ARG A 113 7.41 6.24 -18.05
CA ARG A 113 6.23 5.69 -18.72
C ARG A 113 6.50 5.20 -20.15
N SER A 114 7.66 5.53 -20.72
CA SER A 114 8.07 5.02 -22.05
C SER A 114 8.59 3.60 -22.00
N ARG A 115 8.84 3.07 -20.79
CA ARG A 115 9.37 1.74 -20.49
C ARG A 115 8.40 0.94 -19.63
N PRO A 116 8.63 -0.37 -19.39
CA PRO A 116 7.95 -1.13 -18.34
C PRO A 116 8.12 -0.45 -16.98
N MET A 117 7.01 -0.17 -16.29
CA MET A 117 7.01 0.72 -15.13
C MET A 117 7.37 -0.02 -13.83
N TRP A 118 8.62 -0.46 -13.72
CA TRP A 118 9.19 -1.07 -12.52
C TRP A 118 10.69 -0.85 -12.43
N GLU A 119 11.24 -0.92 -11.24
CA GLU A 119 12.68 -0.91 -10.95
C GLU A 119 12.97 -1.84 -9.76
N LEU A 120 14.14 -2.48 -9.78
CA LEU A 120 14.71 -3.24 -8.68
C LEU A 120 16.13 -2.73 -8.38
N HIS A 121 16.42 -2.51 -7.11
CA HIS A 121 17.73 -2.10 -6.64
C HIS A 121 18.29 -3.15 -5.68
N LEU A 122 19.41 -3.76 -6.03
CA LEU A 122 20.27 -4.49 -5.12
C LEU A 122 21.13 -3.47 -4.38
N ILE A 123 21.08 -3.44 -3.06
CA ILE A 123 21.76 -2.42 -2.24
C ILE A 123 22.72 -3.12 -1.30
N GLU A 124 24.02 -2.91 -1.53
CA GLU A 124 25.10 -3.44 -0.71
C GLU A 124 25.62 -2.46 0.34
N GLY A 125 26.51 -2.93 1.21
CA GLY A 125 27.19 -2.10 2.20
C GLY A 125 26.38 -1.84 3.47
N LEU A 126 25.34 -2.61 3.74
CA LEU A 126 24.60 -2.56 5.00
C LEU A 126 25.41 -3.27 6.11
N GLU A 127 25.51 -2.65 7.29
CA GLU A 127 26.20 -3.21 8.46
C GLU A 127 25.65 -4.59 8.86
N GLY A 128 26.45 -5.44 9.52
CA GLY A 128 26.04 -6.74 10.04
C GLY A 128 25.93 -7.81 8.96
N LYS A 129 26.78 -7.77 7.92
CA LYS A 129 26.76 -8.74 6.80
C LYS A 129 25.37 -8.85 6.14
N ARG A 130 24.73 -7.72 5.93
CA ARG A 130 23.42 -7.64 5.32
C ARG A 130 23.45 -6.89 4.00
N PHE A 131 22.44 -7.15 3.20
CA PHE A 131 22.12 -6.37 2.01
C PHE A 131 20.62 -6.17 1.90
N ALA A 132 20.21 -5.31 1.02
CA ALA A 132 18.79 -5.03 0.81
C ALA A 132 18.40 -5.14 -0.67
N ILE A 133 17.14 -5.50 -0.90
CA ILE A 133 16.49 -5.36 -2.20
C ILE A 133 15.36 -4.38 -2.03
N TYR A 134 15.39 -3.32 -2.82
CA TYR A 134 14.29 -2.40 -2.94
C TYR A 134 13.67 -2.52 -4.33
N THR A 135 12.36 -2.77 -4.38
CA THR A 135 11.60 -2.82 -5.63
C THR A 135 10.53 -1.76 -5.63
N LYS A 136 10.26 -1.18 -6.79
CA LYS A 136 9.07 -0.35 -7.00
C LYS A 136 8.41 -0.69 -8.33
N MET A 137 7.09 -0.60 -8.35
CA MET A 137 6.27 -0.92 -9.50
C MET A 137 5.04 -0.03 -9.52
N HIS A 138 4.66 0.47 -10.69
CA HIS A 138 3.50 1.33 -10.82
C HIS A 138 2.21 0.58 -10.48
N HIS A 139 1.29 1.23 -9.77
CA HIS A 139 0.06 0.60 -9.25
C HIS A 139 -0.91 0.15 -10.36
N SER A 140 -0.77 0.70 -11.58
CA SER A 140 -1.52 0.21 -12.75
C SER A 140 -1.02 -1.15 -13.29
N VAL A 141 0.21 -1.55 -12.95
CA VAL A 141 0.80 -2.85 -13.36
C VAL A 141 0.40 -3.96 -12.41
N VAL A 142 0.44 -3.69 -11.10
CA VAL A 142 0.11 -4.65 -10.04
C VAL A 142 -0.61 -3.96 -8.88
N ASP A 143 -1.52 -4.68 -8.23
CA ASP A 143 -1.98 -4.30 -6.90
C ASP A 143 -0.94 -4.71 -5.84
N GLY A 144 -1.03 -4.14 -4.63
CA GLY A 144 -0.06 -4.39 -3.56
C GLY A 144 0.09 -5.88 -3.21
N MET A 145 -0.99 -6.65 -3.20
CA MET A 145 -0.99 -8.10 -2.91
C MET A 145 -0.34 -8.90 -4.04
N ALA A 146 -0.68 -8.58 -5.29
CA ALA A 146 -0.11 -9.26 -6.45
C ALA A 146 1.38 -8.94 -6.61
N GLY A 147 1.78 -7.69 -6.33
CA GLY A 147 3.19 -7.28 -6.32
C GLY A 147 4.00 -8.04 -5.28
N MET A 148 3.48 -8.16 -4.06
CA MET A 148 4.14 -8.91 -2.99
C MET A 148 4.31 -10.40 -3.32
N ARG A 149 3.26 -11.05 -3.83
CA ARG A 149 3.34 -12.46 -4.28
C ARG A 149 4.36 -12.66 -5.40
N LEU A 150 4.43 -11.71 -6.31
CA LEU A 150 5.35 -11.73 -7.42
C LEU A 150 6.81 -11.68 -6.94
N LEU A 151 7.11 -10.82 -5.97
CA LEU A 151 8.44 -10.75 -5.36
C LEU A 151 8.76 -12.02 -4.54
N GLN A 152 7.78 -12.56 -3.83
CA GLN A 152 7.96 -13.79 -3.05
C GLN A 152 8.17 -15.02 -3.94
N SER A 153 7.66 -15.04 -5.17
CA SER A 153 7.80 -16.20 -6.07
C SER A 153 9.24 -16.53 -6.45
N SER A 154 10.16 -15.56 -6.34
CA SER A 154 11.61 -15.74 -6.57
C SER A 154 12.39 -16.14 -5.31
N LEU A 155 11.71 -16.38 -4.20
CA LEU A 155 12.31 -16.78 -2.93
C LEU A 155 11.97 -18.23 -2.62
N SER A 156 12.86 -18.92 -1.92
CA SER A 156 12.69 -20.31 -1.49
C SER A 156 12.44 -20.40 0.02
N GLU A 157 11.70 -21.42 0.46
CA GLU A 157 11.62 -21.81 1.88
C GLU A 157 12.86 -22.62 2.33
N ARG A 158 13.80 -22.91 1.43
CA ARG A 158 14.99 -23.73 1.67
C ARG A 158 16.25 -22.93 1.40
N ALA A 159 17.17 -22.90 2.35
CA ALA A 159 18.46 -22.21 2.23
C ALA A 159 19.41 -22.85 1.19
N ASP A 160 19.27 -24.17 0.97
CA ASP A 160 20.09 -24.93 0.03
C ASP A 160 19.60 -24.84 -1.42
N GLN A 161 18.45 -24.25 -1.64
CA GLN A 161 17.90 -24.02 -2.97
C GLN A 161 18.53 -22.75 -3.55
N LEU A 162 19.61 -22.93 -4.26
CA LEU A 162 20.33 -21.87 -4.95
C LEU A 162 19.73 -21.69 -6.35
N ASP A 163 20.14 -20.63 -7.01
CA ASP A 163 19.86 -20.42 -8.42
C ASP A 163 18.39 -20.17 -8.79
N GLN A 164 17.62 -19.60 -7.87
CA GLN A 164 16.26 -19.18 -8.17
C GLN A 164 16.25 -18.09 -9.27
N PRO A 165 15.39 -18.23 -10.28
CA PRO A 165 15.21 -17.16 -11.25
C PRO A 165 14.62 -15.92 -10.60
N PRO A 166 14.98 -14.71 -11.08
CA PRO A 166 14.43 -13.48 -10.56
C PRO A 166 12.92 -13.32 -10.89
N PRO A 167 12.19 -12.42 -10.21
CA PRO A 167 10.75 -12.29 -10.38
C PRO A 167 10.29 -12.05 -11.82
N TRP A 168 11.09 -11.37 -12.62
CA TRP A 168 10.77 -11.08 -14.02
C TRP A 168 10.99 -12.25 -14.98
N ALA A 169 11.77 -13.25 -14.58
CA ALA A 169 12.01 -14.47 -15.37
C ALA A 169 11.05 -15.61 -15.02
N MET A 170 10.23 -15.45 -13.96
CA MET A 170 9.30 -16.49 -13.54
C MET A 170 8.17 -16.68 -14.53
N GLN A 171 8.05 -17.88 -15.11
CA GLN A 171 6.89 -18.22 -15.91
C GLN A 171 5.65 -18.35 -15.02
N ARG A 172 4.66 -17.53 -15.29
CA ARG A 172 3.36 -17.70 -14.63
C ARG A 172 2.66 -18.93 -15.18
N ALA A 173 2.27 -19.83 -14.31
CA ALA A 173 1.36 -20.89 -14.70
C ALA A 173 0.16 -20.27 -15.44
N PRO A 174 -0.26 -20.85 -16.58
CA PRO A 174 -1.40 -20.35 -17.32
C PRO A 174 -2.58 -20.25 -16.34
N LYS A 175 -3.19 -19.04 -16.25
CA LYS A 175 -4.36 -18.86 -15.39
C LYS A 175 -5.40 -19.89 -15.82
N LYS A 176 -5.70 -20.84 -14.92
CA LYS A 176 -6.89 -21.69 -15.13
C LYS A 176 -8.04 -20.73 -15.41
N PRO A 177 -8.78 -20.92 -16.51
CA PRO A 177 -9.92 -20.07 -16.78
C PRO A 177 -10.83 -20.12 -15.56
N SER A 178 -10.94 -19.00 -14.85
CA SER A 178 -11.89 -18.93 -13.75
C SER A 178 -13.25 -19.17 -14.38
N LYS A 179 -14.01 -20.13 -13.88
CA LYS A 179 -15.43 -20.31 -14.23
C LYS A 179 -16.21 -19.11 -13.68
N ARG A 180 -15.91 -17.90 -14.24
CA ARG A 180 -16.74 -16.73 -13.97
C ARG A 180 -18.08 -16.97 -14.65
N SER A 181 -19.15 -16.87 -13.91
CA SER A 181 -20.47 -16.89 -14.54
C SER A 181 -20.62 -15.65 -15.44
N PRO A 182 -21.35 -15.74 -16.56
CA PRO A 182 -21.65 -14.57 -17.40
C PRO A 182 -22.26 -13.39 -16.60
N ALA A 183 -22.96 -13.69 -15.51
CA ALA A 183 -23.53 -12.71 -14.59
C ALA A 183 -22.44 -11.92 -13.83
N GLU A 184 -21.38 -12.58 -13.31
CA GLU A 184 -20.28 -11.92 -12.60
C GLU A 184 -19.44 -11.02 -13.52
N ALA A 185 -19.24 -11.43 -14.78
CA ALA A 185 -18.57 -10.61 -15.78
C ALA A 185 -19.41 -9.37 -16.17
N GLY A 186 -20.73 -9.51 -16.25
CA GLY A 186 -21.66 -8.42 -16.48
C GLY A 186 -21.74 -7.43 -15.29
N GLU A 187 -21.68 -7.93 -14.07
CA GLU A 187 -21.68 -7.12 -12.85
C GLU A 187 -20.42 -6.28 -12.70
N GLU A 188 -19.26 -6.83 -13.01
CA GLU A 188 -17.99 -6.10 -12.98
C GLU A 188 -17.91 -5.04 -14.09
N ALA A 189 -18.46 -5.35 -15.28
CA ALA A 189 -18.61 -4.40 -16.38
C ALA A 189 -19.56 -3.25 -16.02
N ALA A 190 -20.68 -3.53 -15.34
CA ALA A 190 -21.62 -2.51 -14.90
C ALA A 190 -21.03 -1.61 -13.79
N ALA A 191 -20.32 -2.18 -12.82
CA ALA A 191 -19.63 -1.41 -11.76
C ALA A 191 -18.52 -0.52 -12.32
N THR A 192 -17.85 -0.93 -13.40
CA THR A 192 -16.82 -0.11 -14.10
C THR A 192 -17.44 0.90 -15.07
N ALA A 193 -18.67 0.71 -15.51
CA ALA A 193 -19.38 1.66 -16.39
C ALA A 193 -19.94 2.87 -15.64
N LEU A 194 -20.29 2.71 -14.36
CA LEU A 194 -20.83 3.79 -13.52
C LEU A 194 -19.91 5.03 -13.48
N PRO A 195 -18.60 4.92 -13.21
CA PRO A 195 -17.69 6.06 -13.23
C PRO A 195 -17.59 6.74 -14.60
N LYS A 196 -17.71 5.98 -15.68
CA LYS A 196 -17.63 6.49 -17.06
C LYS A 196 -18.87 7.32 -17.43
N GLN A 197 -20.06 6.84 -17.07
CA GLN A 197 -21.31 7.60 -17.24
C GLN A 197 -21.35 8.84 -16.35
N MET A 198 -20.87 8.74 -15.09
CA MET A 198 -20.81 9.87 -14.18
C MET A 198 -19.79 10.92 -14.63
N LEU A 199 -18.59 10.53 -15.09
CA LEU A 199 -17.59 11.42 -15.66
C LEU A 199 -18.07 12.07 -16.96
N GLY A 200 -18.75 11.33 -17.84
CA GLY A 200 -19.39 11.88 -19.04
C GLY A 200 -20.47 12.93 -18.72
N ASN A 201 -21.27 12.67 -17.70
CA ASN A 201 -22.29 13.61 -17.21
C ASN A 201 -21.68 14.85 -16.51
N LEU A 202 -20.53 14.68 -15.83
CA LEU A 202 -19.78 15.76 -15.19
C LEU A 202 -19.09 16.69 -16.21
N ALA A 203 -18.58 16.13 -17.31
CA ALA A 203 -18.02 16.92 -18.41
C ALA A 203 -19.08 17.78 -19.13
N GLY A 204 -20.35 17.36 -19.11
CA GLY A 204 -21.48 18.10 -19.68
C GLY A 204 -22.17 19.08 -18.72
N ASN A 205 -22.02 18.94 -17.40
CA ASN A 205 -22.73 19.74 -16.41
C ASN A 205 -21.94 19.96 -15.12
N ALA A 206 -21.03 20.90 -15.12
CA ALA A 206 -20.22 21.27 -13.92
C ALA A 206 -21.10 21.71 -12.71
N GLY A 207 -22.34 22.13 -12.93
CA GLY A 207 -23.31 22.50 -11.88
C GLY A 207 -23.92 21.33 -11.09
N SER A 208 -23.75 20.07 -11.53
CA SER A 208 -24.33 18.89 -10.86
C SER A 208 -23.45 18.28 -9.76
N ILE A 209 -22.21 18.74 -9.60
CA ILE A 209 -21.26 18.25 -8.59
C ILE A 209 -21.80 18.39 -7.15
N PRO A 210 -22.37 19.55 -6.73
CA PRO A 210 -22.94 19.68 -5.40
C PRO A 210 -24.13 18.75 -5.12
N ALA A 211 -24.95 18.50 -6.15
CA ALA A 211 -26.11 17.61 -6.05
C ALA A 211 -25.71 16.13 -5.92
N LEU A 212 -24.64 15.70 -6.60
CA LEU A 212 -24.06 14.35 -6.48
C LEU A 212 -23.45 14.13 -5.10
N ILE A 213 -22.74 15.13 -4.56
CA ILE A 213 -22.18 15.08 -3.20
C ILE A 213 -23.30 15.04 -2.15
N SER A 214 -24.35 15.84 -2.31
CA SER A 214 -25.48 15.89 -1.38
C SER A 214 -26.38 14.65 -1.46
N GLY A 215 -26.61 14.12 -2.66
CA GLY A 215 -27.34 12.87 -2.90
C GLY A 215 -26.58 11.66 -2.35
N GLY A 216 -25.26 11.60 -2.55
CA GLY A 216 -24.38 10.61 -1.94
C GLY A 216 -24.42 10.65 -0.40
N ARG A 217 -24.40 11.84 0.21
CA ARG A 217 -24.54 12.00 1.68
C ARG A 217 -25.88 11.51 2.21
N LYS A 218 -26.99 11.74 1.48
CA LYS A 218 -28.32 11.24 1.88
C LYS A 218 -28.44 9.72 1.80
N SER A 219 -27.92 9.11 0.73
CA SER A 219 -27.92 7.64 0.55
C SER A 219 -26.94 6.92 1.50
N LEU A 220 -25.83 7.55 1.91
CA LEU A 220 -24.86 7.00 2.84
C LEU A 220 -25.27 7.14 4.32
N GLY A 221 -26.22 8.03 4.64
CA GLY A 221 -26.76 8.25 5.98
C GLY A 221 -28.01 7.46 6.32
N ALA A 222 -28.51 6.63 5.40
CA ALA A 222 -29.83 6.00 5.51
C ALA A 222 -29.91 4.88 6.57
N ASP A 223 -28.79 4.35 7.06
CA ASP A 223 -28.81 3.28 8.06
C ASP A 223 -28.40 3.80 9.45
N ARG A 224 -29.33 4.47 10.12
CA ARG A 224 -29.18 4.97 11.50
C ARG A 224 -28.96 3.88 12.55
N LYS A 225 -29.11 2.60 12.19
CA LYS A 225 -28.95 1.46 13.11
C LYS A 225 -27.50 1.00 13.27
N ILE A 226 -26.63 1.24 12.29
CA ILE A 226 -25.22 0.83 12.32
C ILE A 226 -24.37 2.07 12.64
N LYS A 227 -23.65 2.07 13.77
CA LYS A 227 -22.75 3.15 14.23
C LYS A 227 -21.43 3.21 13.42
N ALA A 228 -21.46 2.89 12.14
CA ALA A 228 -20.27 2.95 11.29
C ALA A 228 -19.91 4.41 10.95
N VAL A 229 -18.60 4.68 10.87
CA VAL A 229 -18.08 6.01 10.51
C VAL A 229 -18.51 6.36 9.09
N ALA A 230 -19.07 7.55 8.92
CA ALA A 230 -19.45 8.06 7.61
C ALA A 230 -18.26 8.79 6.94
N PRO A 231 -18.18 8.78 5.60
CA PRO A 231 -17.18 9.54 4.85
C PRO A 231 -17.25 11.05 5.18
N TYR A 232 -16.10 11.73 5.08
CA TYR A 232 -15.98 13.18 5.30
C TYR A 232 -16.27 13.65 6.73
N GLN A 233 -16.22 12.78 7.73
CA GLN A 233 -16.25 13.13 9.15
C GLN A 233 -14.87 13.43 9.72
N ALA A 234 -13.81 13.06 9.01
CA ALA A 234 -12.42 13.25 9.43
C ALA A 234 -12.12 14.73 9.72
N PRO A 235 -11.46 15.08 10.84
CA PRO A 235 -11.00 16.44 11.10
C PRO A 235 -9.88 16.82 10.14
N LYS A 236 -9.64 18.10 9.91
CA LYS A 236 -8.38 18.56 9.32
C LYS A 236 -7.26 18.32 10.31
N SER A 237 -6.13 17.82 9.81
CA SER A 237 -4.95 17.50 10.61
C SER A 237 -3.67 17.83 9.85
N LEU A 238 -2.55 17.88 10.57
CA LEU A 238 -1.21 18.04 10.01
C LEU A 238 -0.91 17.03 8.89
N ILE A 239 -1.44 15.82 8.99
CA ILE A 239 -1.25 14.76 8.00
C ILE A 239 -2.11 14.93 6.73
N ASN A 240 -3.00 15.93 6.68
CA ASN A 240 -3.93 16.15 5.55
C ASN A 240 -3.54 17.32 4.65
N GLN A 241 -2.24 17.62 4.60
CA GLN A 241 -1.70 18.66 3.74
C GLN A 241 -1.45 18.14 2.32
N ARG A 242 -1.23 19.07 1.38
CA ARG A 242 -0.70 18.73 0.07
C ARG A 242 0.72 18.20 0.20
N VAL A 243 1.04 17.22 -0.63
CA VAL A 243 2.36 16.60 -0.61
C VAL A 243 3.33 17.26 -1.60
N SER A 244 4.61 17.22 -1.28
CA SER A 244 5.71 17.61 -2.17
C SER A 244 6.38 16.36 -2.75
N LYS A 245 7.38 16.52 -3.62
CA LYS A 245 8.21 15.40 -4.13
C LYS A 245 9.01 14.70 -3.02
N ALA A 246 9.30 15.39 -1.91
CA ALA A 246 10.17 14.87 -0.86
C ALA A 246 9.45 13.78 -0.03
N ARG A 247 10.01 12.59 -0.05
CA ARG A 247 9.55 11.44 0.75
C ARG A 247 10.49 11.21 1.93
N ARG A 248 9.91 10.67 3.00
CA ARG A 248 10.63 10.03 4.08
C ARG A 248 9.98 8.69 4.32
N PHE A 249 10.76 7.63 4.13
CA PHE A 249 10.39 6.28 4.48
C PHE A 249 11.09 5.90 5.77
N VAL A 250 10.35 5.32 6.71
CA VAL A 250 10.85 4.73 7.95
C VAL A 250 10.21 3.36 8.14
N ALA A 251 10.94 2.45 8.75
CA ALA A 251 10.53 1.07 8.89
C ALA A 251 11.07 0.46 10.19
N GLU A 252 10.27 -0.40 10.82
CA GLU A 252 10.61 -1.13 12.03
C GLU A 252 9.81 -2.42 12.11
N SER A 253 10.36 -3.42 12.81
CA SER A 253 9.72 -4.70 13.08
C SER A 253 9.34 -4.82 14.55
N TYR A 254 8.11 -5.26 14.81
CA TYR A 254 7.61 -5.52 16.15
C TYR A 254 7.26 -7.00 16.32
N SER A 255 7.49 -7.54 17.52
CA SER A 255 7.19 -8.95 17.81
C SER A 255 5.70 -9.27 17.63
N LEU A 256 5.41 -10.23 16.77
CA LEU A 256 4.05 -10.73 16.55
C LEU A 256 3.53 -11.45 17.80
N GLU A 257 4.41 -12.07 18.58
CA GLU A 257 4.06 -12.75 19.84
C GLU A 257 3.55 -11.73 20.88
N ARG A 258 4.27 -10.61 21.10
CA ARG A 258 3.83 -9.54 21.99
C ARG A 258 2.44 -9.02 21.60
N ILE A 259 2.25 -8.75 20.32
CA ILE A 259 0.97 -8.24 19.79
C ILE A 259 -0.17 -9.26 19.97
N LYS A 260 0.10 -10.54 19.73
CA LYS A 260 -0.88 -11.62 19.97
C LYS A 260 -1.21 -11.79 21.44
N ALA A 261 -0.23 -11.68 22.34
CA ALA A 261 -0.44 -11.79 23.79
C ALA A 261 -1.39 -10.69 24.27
N ILE A 262 -1.16 -9.43 23.88
CA ILE A 262 -2.06 -8.30 24.19
C ILE A 262 -3.44 -8.55 23.58
N GLY A 263 -3.50 -9.00 22.33
CA GLY A 263 -4.76 -9.30 21.66
C GLY A 263 -5.57 -10.35 22.41
N LYS A 264 -4.93 -11.44 22.85
CA LYS A 264 -5.57 -12.50 23.65
C LYS A 264 -6.11 -11.96 24.97
N GLN A 265 -5.33 -11.16 25.67
CA GLN A 265 -5.68 -10.60 26.97
C GLN A 265 -6.91 -9.68 26.89
N HIS A 266 -6.97 -8.83 25.88
CA HIS A 266 -8.07 -7.85 25.72
C HIS A 266 -9.16 -8.31 24.75
N GLY A 267 -9.16 -9.59 24.32
CA GLY A 267 -10.11 -10.13 23.35
C GLY A 267 -10.09 -9.40 22.02
N ALA A 268 -8.93 -8.86 21.61
CA ALA A 268 -8.73 -8.08 20.40
C ALA A 268 -7.97 -8.89 19.32
N THR A 269 -8.19 -8.58 18.07
CA THR A 269 -7.43 -9.17 16.96
C THR A 269 -6.06 -8.48 16.82
N VAL A 270 -5.11 -9.16 16.14
CA VAL A 270 -3.83 -8.54 15.76
C VAL A 270 -4.06 -7.21 15.04
N ASN A 271 -5.05 -7.15 14.16
CA ASN A 271 -5.38 -5.92 13.44
C ASN A 271 -5.85 -4.79 14.37
N ASP A 272 -6.64 -5.11 15.40
CA ASP A 272 -7.11 -4.11 16.36
C ASP A 272 -5.94 -3.54 17.18
N ILE A 273 -4.96 -4.38 17.55
CA ILE A 273 -3.76 -3.94 18.26
C ILE A 273 -2.89 -3.05 17.33
N VAL A 274 -2.70 -3.45 16.08
CA VAL A 274 -1.99 -2.61 15.08
C VAL A 274 -2.63 -1.24 14.96
N MET A 275 -3.97 -1.18 14.87
CA MET A 275 -4.70 0.09 14.81
C MET A 275 -4.54 0.90 16.09
N ALA A 276 -4.54 0.26 17.27
CA ALA A 276 -4.33 0.93 18.55
C ALA A 276 -2.89 1.46 18.70
N MET A 277 -1.88 0.72 18.23
CA MET A 277 -0.49 1.19 18.15
C MET A 277 -0.39 2.43 17.27
N CYS A 278 -0.94 2.39 16.07
CA CYS A 278 -0.95 3.53 15.15
C CYS A 278 -1.70 4.74 15.75
N ALA A 279 -2.84 4.52 16.38
CA ALA A 279 -3.63 5.58 17.00
C ALA A 279 -2.89 6.26 18.16
N GLY A 280 -2.24 5.46 19.03
CA GLY A 280 -1.42 5.97 20.13
C GLY A 280 -0.19 6.74 19.63
N ALA A 281 0.49 6.19 18.62
CA ALA A 281 1.63 6.85 18.00
C ALA A 281 1.25 8.19 17.35
N LEU A 282 0.14 8.23 16.61
CA LEU A 282 -0.37 9.46 16.00
C LEU A 282 -0.78 10.49 17.06
N ARG A 283 -1.45 10.05 18.15
CA ARG A 283 -1.79 10.94 19.26
C ARG A 283 -0.55 11.60 19.85
N ARG A 284 0.49 10.81 20.17
CA ARG A 284 1.76 11.32 20.71
C ARG A 284 2.44 12.28 19.74
N TYR A 285 2.59 11.87 18.49
CA TYR A 285 3.21 12.66 17.45
C TYR A 285 2.51 14.00 17.23
N LEU A 286 1.17 14.00 17.13
CA LEU A 286 0.40 15.23 16.94
C LEU A 286 0.38 16.12 18.18
N SER A 287 0.40 15.54 19.40
CA SER A 287 0.53 16.32 20.64
C SER A 287 1.87 17.02 20.74
N GLU A 288 2.97 16.36 20.35
CA GLU A 288 4.33 16.96 20.33
C GLU A 288 4.45 18.15 19.36
N HIS A 289 3.52 18.25 18.40
CA HIS A 289 3.49 19.33 17.41
C HIS A 289 2.33 20.32 17.65
N ASP A 290 1.68 20.28 18.82
CA ASP A 290 0.50 21.09 19.15
C ASP A 290 -0.60 21.04 18.07
N ALA A 291 -0.74 19.86 17.42
CA ALA A 291 -1.60 19.65 16.25
C ALA A 291 -2.62 18.51 16.42
N LEU A 292 -2.82 18.03 17.66
CA LEU A 292 -3.82 16.99 17.95
C LEU A 292 -5.23 17.59 17.86
N PRO A 293 -6.09 17.11 16.93
CA PRO A 293 -7.47 17.61 16.86
C PRO A 293 -8.32 17.14 18.06
N ASP A 294 -9.32 17.93 18.45
CA ASP A 294 -10.33 17.56 19.46
C ASP A 294 -11.16 16.35 19.02
N LYS A 295 -11.38 16.20 17.71
CA LYS A 295 -12.08 15.06 17.11
C LYS A 295 -11.07 13.96 16.76
N PRO A 296 -11.49 12.68 16.88
CA PRO A 296 -10.63 11.57 16.51
C PRO A 296 -10.24 11.61 15.03
N LEU A 297 -9.04 11.16 14.71
CA LEU A 297 -8.67 10.87 13.35
C LEU A 297 -9.47 9.68 12.83
N ILE A 298 -9.79 9.72 11.55
CA ILE A 298 -10.45 8.62 10.83
C ILE A 298 -9.42 7.91 9.97
N GLY A 299 -9.22 6.62 10.23
CA GLY A 299 -8.40 5.73 9.41
C GLY A 299 -9.22 5.08 8.31
N ASP A 300 -8.56 4.77 7.20
CA ASP A 300 -9.05 3.85 6.18
C ASP A 300 -8.28 2.53 6.30
N ALA A 301 -9.01 1.43 6.53
CA ALA A 301 -8.48 0.07 6.47
C ALA A 301 -8.98 -0.61 5.19
N PRO A 302 -8.10 -0.80 4.20
CA PRO A 302 -8.42 -1.59 3.03
C PRO A 302 -8.72 -3.04 3.40
N VAL A 303 -9.82 -3.59 2.91
CA VAL A 303 -10.23 -4.98 3.15
C VAL A 303 -10.47 -5.70 1.83
N SER A 304 -9.99 -6.94 1.72
CA SER A 304 -10.29 -7.77 0.56
C SER A 304 -11.74 -8.26 0.63
N ILE A 305 -12.49 -8.08 -0.46
CA ILE A 305 -13.85 -8.61 -0.62
C ILE A 305 -13.87 -9.89 -1.45
N ARG A 306 -12.70 -10.51 -1.67
CA ARG A 306 -12.60 -11.79 -2.38
C ARG A 306 -12.97 -12.94 -1.46
N PRO A 307 -13.75 -13.93 -1.95
CA PRO A 307 -13.86 -15.21 -1.28
C PRO A 307 -12.48 -15.87 -1.14
N ALA A 308 -12.28 -16.62 -0.07
CA ALA A 308 -10.99 -17.27 0.23
C ALA A 308 -10.52 -18.23 -0.88
N ASP A 309 -11.46 -18.88 -1.58
CA ASP A 309 -11.24 -19.77 -2.71
C ASP A 309 -10.81 -19.06 -4.02
N GLN A 310 -10.98 -17.74 -4.09
CA GLN A 310 -10.60 -16.89 -5.22
C GLN A 310 -9.44 -15.95 -4.92
N ALA A 311 -8.71 -16.20 -3.86
CA ALA A 311 -7.59 -15.34 -3.43
C ALA A 311 -6.50 -15.15 -4.51
N GLU A 312 -6.37 -16.10 -5.45
CA GLU A 312 -5.40 -16.08 -6.55
C GLU A 312 -5.87 -15.36 -7.82
N ALA A 313 -7.15 -15.01 -7.91
CA ALA A 313 -7.68 -14.30 -9.08
C ALA A 313 -7.16 -12.86 -9.13
N GLY A 314 -6.52 -12.45 -10.22
CA GLY A 314 -6.03 -11.08 -10.39
C GLY A 314 -7.17 -10.05 -10.54
N GLY A 315 -6.90 -8.78 -10.19
CA GLY A 315 -7.82 -7.64 -10.24
C GLY A 315 -8.04 -7.01 -8.85
N ASN A 316 -8.35 -5.73 -8.79
CA ASN A 316 -8.59 -4.99 -7.54
C ASN A 316 -10.00 -5.29 -7.00
N ALA A 317 -10.13 -6.22 -6.04
CA ALA A 317 -11.35 -6.48 -5.29
C ALA A 317 -11.16 -6.06 -3.82
N ILE A 318 -10.97 -4.75 -3.62
CA ILE A 318 -10.72 -4.13 -2.32
C ILE A 318 -11.87 -3.19 -2.01
N SER A 319 -12.38 -3.24 -0.79
CA SER A 319 -13.26 -2.23 -0.21
C SER A 319 -12.54 -1.51 0.92
N ILE A 320 -13.16 -0.50 1.48
CA ILE A 320 -12.63 0.32 2.55
C ILE A 320 -13.52 0.24 3.79
N ILE A 321 -12.89 0.16 4.96
CA ILE A 321 -13.56 0.38 6.24
C ILE A 321 -13.02 1.68 6.83
N LEU A 322 -13.88 2.67 6.97
CA LEU A 322 -13.57 3.88 7.70
C LEU A 322 -13.77 3.62 9.20
N MET A 323 -12.73 3.90 9.99
CA MET A 323 -12.75 3.66 11.43
C MET A 323 -12.34 4.89 12.25
N ASP A 324 -12.94 5.03 13.40
CA ASP A 324 -12.55 5.98 14.43
C ASP A 324 -11.28 5.45 15.13
N LEU A 325 -10.17 6.17 14.99
CA LEU A 325 -8.90 5.83 15.62
C LEU A 325 -8.81 6.27 17.08
N ALA A 326 -9.84 6.92 17.59
CA ALA A 326 -9.92 7.42 18.97
C ALA A 326 -8.66 8.18 19.44
N THR A 327 -8.00 8.92 18.54
CA THR A 327 -6.76 9.64 18.85
C THR A 327 -6.93 10.74 19.89
N ASN A 328 -8.15 11.21 20.11
CA ASN A 328 -8.52 12.14 21.17
C ASN A 328 -8.68 11.49 22.56
N GLU A 329 -8.74 10.13 22.63
CA GLU A 329 -8.82 9.41 23.89
C GLU A 329 -7.39 9.16 24.45
N ALA A 330 -7.17 9.56 25.70
CA ALA A 330 -5.87 9.43 26.36
C ALA A 330 -5.62 8.01 26.88
N ASP A 331 -6.64 7.37 27.42
CA ASP A 331 -6.54 6.01 27.99
C ASP A 331 -6.40 4.98 26.85
N PRO A 332 -5.32 4.15 26.87
CA PRO A 332 -5.04 3.20 25.80
C PRO A 332 -6.08 2.10 25.67
N LEU A 333 -6.69 1.65 26.79
CA LEU A 333 -7.70 0.59 26.75
C LEU A 333 -9.05 1.10 26.25
N LYS A 334 -9.45 2.32 26.65
CA LYS A 334 -10.66 2.97 26.12
C LYS A 334 -10.47 3.24 24.63
N ARG A 335 -9.27 3.66 24.21
CA ARG A 335 -8.91 3.86 22.80
C ARG A 335 -9.03 2.55 22.01
N LEU A 336 -8.47 1.44 22.52
CA LEU A 336 -8.59 0.12 21.91
C LEU A 336 -10.06 -0.33 21.79
N ALA A 337 -10.86 -0.16 22.86
CA ALA A 337 -12.28 -0.54 22.85
C ALA A 337 -13.07 0.23 21.76
N ARG A 338 -12.87 1.55 21.64
CA ARG A 338 -13.51 2.37 20.60
C ARG A 338 -13.08 1.97 19.18
N ILE A 339 -11.80 1.68 18.97
CA ILE A 339 -11.28 1.20 17.69
C ILE A 339 -11.96 -0.12 17.30
N ARG A 340 -12.06 -1.07 18.24
CA ARG A 340 -12.72 -2.37 18.01
C ARG A 340 -14.19 -2.20 17.66
N GLU A 341 -14.93 -1.38 18.43
CA GLU A 341 -16.34 -1.09 18.14
C GLU A 341 -16.50 -0.51 16.75
N SER A 342 -15.68 0.47 16.39
CA SER A 342 -15.73 1.13 15.09
C SER A 342 -15.37 0.17 13.93
N MET A 343 -14.35 -0.68 14.12
CA MET A 343 -13.96 -1.67 13.13
C MET A 343 -15.05 -2.75 12.94
N GLN A 344 -15.66 -3.21 14.03
CA GLN A 344 -16.75 -4.18 13.97
C GLN A 344 -17.97 -3.59 13.25
N ALA A 345 -18.36 -2.37 13.56
CA ALA A 345 -19.45 -1.68 12.87
C ALA A 345 -19.19 -1.52 11.36
N GLY A 346 -17.92 -1.26 10.96
CA GLY A 346 -17.51 -1.24 9.56
C GLY A 346 -17.63 -2.60 8.87
N LYS A 347 -17.21 -3.67 9.54
CA LYS A 347 -17.34 -5.06 9.04
C LYS A 347 -18.79 -5.47 8.90
N ASP A 348 -19.63 -5.17 9.90
CA ASP A 348 -21.06 -5.48 9.89
C ASP A 348 -21.78 -4.77 8.74
N LYS A 349 -21.40 -3.49 8.50
CA LYS A 349 -21.93 -2.73 7.36
C LYS A 349 -21.59 -3.38 6.03
N LEU A 350 -20.34 -3.81 5.82
CA LEU A 350 -19.95 -4.49 4.59
C LEU A 350 -20.57 -5.89 4.49
N GLY A 351 -20.66 -6.62 5.61
CA GLY A 351 -21.26 -7.96 5.67
C GLY A 351 -22.75 -7.97 5.34
N ALA A 352 -23.45 -6.86 5.58
CA ALA A 352 -24.87 -6.69 5.20
C ALA A 352 -25.08 -6.40 3.70
N MET A 353 -24.01 -6.21 2.92
CA MET A 353 -24.07 -5.86 1.50
C MET A 353 -23.65 -7.04 0.62
N SER A 354 -24.31 -7.19 -0.53
CA SER A 354 -23.82 -8.06 -1.59
C SER A 354 -22.52 -7.50 -2.20
N ARG A 355 -21.73 -8.35 -2.86
CA ARG A 355 -20.50 -7.94 -3.54
C ARG A 355 -20.70 -6.75 -4.48
N LYS A 356 -21.78 -6.74 -5.25
CA LYS A 356 -22.15 -5.65 -6.15
C LYS A 356 -22.43 -4.34 -5.37
N GLN A 357 -23.15 -4.44 -4.26
CA GLN A 357 -23.43 -3.29 -3.40
C GLN A 357 -22.14 -2.74 -2.78
N ILE A 358 -21.21 -3.61 -2.35
CA ILE A 358 -19.91 -3.19 -1.82
C ILE A 358 -19.10 -2.44 -2.88
N LEU A 359 -19.03 -2.96 -4.12
CA LEU A 359 -18.32 -2.31 -5.22
C LEU A 359 -18.93 -0.95 -5.56
N ASN A 360 -20.25 -0.86 -5.64
CA ASN A 360 -20.96 0.40 -5.89
C ASN A 360 -20.75 1.40 -4.75
N TYR A 361 -20.83 0.93 -3.50
CA TYR A 361 -20.57 1.74 -2.31
C TYR A 361 -19.14 2.29 -2.32
N THR A 362 -18.14 1.43 -2.53
CA THR A 362 -16.73 1.83 -2.58
C THR A 362 -16.49 2.86 -3.69
N THR A 363 -17.05 2.62 -4.88
CA THR A 363 -16.95 3.56 -6.01
C THR A 363 -17.57 4.91 -5.67
N LEU A 364 -18.77 4.92 -5.10
CA LEU A 364 -19.50 6.15 -4.74
C LEU A 364 -18.75 6.95 -3.68
N VAL A 365 -18.21 6.27 -2.67
CA VAL A 365 -17.46 6.89 -1.58
C VAL A 365 -16.13 7.46 -2.06
N MET A 366 -15.41 6.72 -2.94
CA MET A 366 -14.09 7.13 -3.46
C MET A 366 -14.17 8.18 -4.58
N LEU A 367 -15.31 8.33 -5.25
CA LEU A 367 -15.46 9.23 -6.40
C LEU A 367 -15.11 10.69 -6.09
N PRO A 368 -15.63 11.33 -5.00
CA PRO A 368 -15.26 12.70 -4.68
C PRO A 368 -13.78 12.84 -4.31
N PHE A 369 -13.17 11.83 -3.69
CA PHE A 369 -11.74 11.81 -3.41
C PHE A 369 -10.94 11.81 -4.72
N THR A 370 -11.28 10.94 -5.67
CA THR A 370 -10.63 10.85 -6.98
C THR A 370 -10.78 12.16 -7.76
N ILE A 371 -11.99 12.73 -7.80
CA ILE A 371 -12.24 14.03 -8.44
C ILE A 371 -11.39 15.12 -7.77
N GLY A 372 -11.34 15.16 -6.44
CA GLY A 372 -10.52 16.11 -5.70
C GLY A 372 -9.03 16.05 -6.02
N GLN A 373 -8.49 14.83 -6.28
CA GLN A 373 -7.10 14.66 -6.78
C GLN A 373 -6.95 15.29 -8.17
N LEU A 374 -7.88 15.02 -9.10
CA LEU A 374 -7.81 15.45 -10.49
C LEU A 374 -7.92 16.98 -10.64
N ILE A 375 -8.86 17.61 -9.92
CA ILE A 375 -9.07 19.08 -9.98
C ILE A 375 -8.19 19.87 -9.00
N GLY A 376 -7.32 19.21 -8.25
CA GLY A 376 -6.35 19.82 -7.34
C GLY A 376 -6.92 20.42 -6.06
N THR A 377 -8.13 20.05 -5.64
CA THR A 377 -8.76 20.49 -4.37
C THR A 377 -8.34 19.64 -3.18
N ALA A 378 -7.82 18.44 -3.41
CA ALA A 378 -7.32 17.55 -2.36
C ALA A 378 -6.23 18.24 -1.50
N GLY A 379 -6.31 18.07 -0.19
CA GLY A 379 -5.46 18.75 0.79
C GLY A 379 -5.88 20.21 1.11
N ARG A 380 -6.92 20.74 0.44
CA ARG A 380 -7.50 22.06 0.73
C ARG A 380 -8.87 21.95 1.39
N VAL A 381 -9.64 20.96 0.99
CA VAL A 381 -10.97 20.65 1.54
C VAL A 381 -10.87 19.66 2.71
N ARG A 382 -11.99 19.45 3.40
CA ARG A 382 -12.08 18.44 4.48
C ARG A 382 -11.80 17.05 3.91
N PRO A 383 -10.90 16.27 4.54
CA PRO A 383 -10.55 14.94 4.04
C PRO A 383 -11.70 13.94 4.21
N MET A 384 -11.76 12.95 3.35
CA MET A 384 -12.69 11.82 3.46
C MET A 384 -12.33 10.94 4.67
N PHE A 385 -11.06 10.70 4.84
CA PHE A 385 -10.38 10.07 5.98
C PHE A 385 -8.98 10.70 6.14
N ASN A 386 -8.33 10.48 7.28
CA ASN A 386 -7.05 11.14 7.55
C ASN A 386 -5.86 10.40 6.94
N LEU A 387 -5.84 9.07 7.05
CA LEU A 387 -4.74 8.24 6.51
C LEU A 387 -5.21 6.82 6.20
N VAL A 388 -4.43 6.12 5.40
CA VAL A 388 -4.56 4.67 5.17
C VAL A 388 -3.67 3.93 6.16
N ILE A 389 -4.22 2.90 6.81
CA ILE A 389 -3.48 1.90 7.59
C ILE A 389 -3.82 0.54 6.99
N SER A 390 -2.91 0.00 6.21
CA SER A 390 -3.07 -1.28 5.53
C SER A 390 -2.32 -2.40 6.27
N ASN A 391 -2.98 -3.53 6.48
CA ASN A 391 -2.35 -4.72 7.03
C ASN A 391 -2.45 -5.87 6.01
N VAL A 392 -1.31 -6.31 5.51
CA VAL A 392 -1.20 -7.30 4.44
C VAL A 392 -0.57 -8.57 4.99
N PRO A 393 -1.28 -9.72 4.97
CA PRO A 393 -0.69 -10.98 5.39
C PRO A 393 0.53 -11.35 4.55
N GLY A 394 1.62 -11.71 5.21
CA GLY A 394 2.86 -12.15 4.58
C GLY A 394 3.24 -13.59 4.90
N PRO A 395 4.47 -14.01 4.53
CA PRO A 395 4.95 -15.37 4.70
C PRO A 395 5.04 -15.79 6.18
N LYS A 396 4.61 -17.02 6.45
CA LYS A 396 4.69 -17.63 7.79
C LYS A 396 5.98 -18.40 8.03
N LYS A 397 6.78 -18.63 6.99
CA LYS A 397 8.05 -19.35 7.01
C LYS A 397 9.17 -18.45 6.56
N SER A 398 10.38 -18.73 7.03
CA SER A 398 11.59 -18.05 6.55
C SER A 398 11.75 -18.25 5.05
N LEU A 399 12.10 -17.17 4.36
CA LEU A 399 12.37 -17.18 2.94
C LEU A 399 13.85 -16.87 2.68
N TYR A 400 14.37 -17.43 1.61
CA TYR A 400 15.76 -17.33 1.22
C TYR A 400 15.88 -16.88 -0.23
N LEU A 401 16.86 -16.04 -0.49
CA LEU A 401 17.28 -15.66 -1.83
C LEU A 401 18.68 -16.19 -2.07
N ASN A 402 18.83 -17.20 -2.92
CA ASN A 402 20.13 -17.79 -3.26
C ASN A 402 20.97 -18.11 -2.00
N GLY A 403 20.34 -18.68 -0.97
CA GLY A 403 20.96 -19.01 0.31
C GLY A 403 20.93 -17.89 1.37
N ALA A 404 20.76 -16.63 0.99
CA ALA A 404 20.65 -15.50 1.90
C ALA A 404 19.26 -15.47 2.57
N ARG A 405 19.24 -15.46 3.91
CA ARG A 405 18.00 -15.46 4.69
C ARG A 405 17.36 -14.08 4.71
N MET A 406 16.09 -13.98 4.34
CA MET A 406 15.32 -12.75 4.52
C MET A 406 15.09 -12.49 6.02
N GLN A 407 15.36 -11.27 6.47
CA GLN A 407 15.21 -10.84 7.86
C GLN A 407 13.94 -10.02 8.09
N GLY A 408 13.44 -9.35 7.04
CA GLY A 408 12.24 -8.54 7.11
C GLY A 408 11.80 -8.04 5.74
N MET A 409 10.51 -7.66 5.65
CA MET A 409 9.91 -7.17 4.42
C MET A 409 8.99 -5.98 4.73
N TYR A 410 9.44 -4.79 4.34
CA TYR A 410 8.77 -3.53 4.67
C TYR A 410 8.09 -2.96 3.42
N PRO A 411 6.74 -2.89 3.42
CA PRO A 411 6.00 -2.30 2.30
C PRO A 411 6.25 -0.79 2.23
N VAL A 412 6.40 -0.28 1.01
CA VAL A 412 6.52 1.14 0.73
C VAL A 412 5.34 1.58 -0.13
N SER A 413 4.37 2.24 0.49
CA SER A 413 3.12 2.65 -0.16
C SER A 413 3.25 4.04 -0.79
N LEU A 414 2.17 4.55 -1.32
CA LEU A 414 2.10 5.85 -2.00
C LEU A 414 1.40 6.90 -1.14
N LEU A 415 1.55 8.18 -1.50
CA LEU A 415 0.90 9.32 -0.87
C LEU A 415 0.02 10.07 -1.87
N PHE A 416 -1.09 10.62 -1.37
CA PHE A 416 -1.96 11.51 -2.12
C PHE A 416 -1.92 12.94 -1.56
N ASN A 417 -2.32 13.91 -2.36
CA ASN A 417 -2.64 15.22 -1.82
C ASN A 417 -3.78 15.10 -0.80
N GLY A 418 -3.59 15.67 0.38
CA GLY A 418 -4.51 15.51 1.51
C GLY A 418 -4.27 14.27 2.36
N GLN A 419 -3.25 13.45 2.06
CA GLN A 419 -2.83 12.28 2.81
C GLN A 419 -1.31 12.19 2.79
N ALA A 420 -0.67 12.99 3.63
CA ALA A 420 0.78 13.11 3.69
C ALA A 420 1.47 11.99 4.50
N LEU A 421 0.71 11.02 4.98
CA LEU A 421 1.16 9.85 5.74
C LEU A 421 0.41 8.59 5.28
N ASN A 422 1.14 7.49 5.13
CA ASN A 422 0.57 6.16 4.93
C ASN A 422 1.35 5.17 5.80
N VAL A 423 0.62 4.24 6.42
CA VAL A 423 1.18 3.14 7.20
C VAL A 423 0.76 1.84 6.54
N THR A 424 1.72 1.00 6.20
CA THR A 424 1.44 -0.36 5.68
C THR A 424 2.25 -1.36 6.48
N VAL A 425 1.58 -2.42 6.91
CA VAL A 425 2.14 -3.46 7.76
C VAL A 425 2.08 -4.78 7.05
N THR A 426 3.12 -5.59 7.20
CA THR A 426 3.13 -6.98 6.71
C THR A 426 3.61 -7.91 7.81
N SER A 427 3.02 -9.10 7.92
CA SER A 427 3.56 -10.13 8.80
C SER A 427 4.68 -10.90 8.10
N TYR A 428 5.76 -11.19 8.82
CA TYR A 428 6.81 -12.07 8.36
C TYR A 428 7.32 -12.93 9.52
N VAL A 429 7.10 -14.25 9.41
CA VAL A 429 7.46 -15.23 10.44
C VAL A 429 6.93 -14.80 11.83
N ASP A 430 7.79 -14.25 12.67
CA ASP A 430 7.51 -13.87 14.06
C ASP A 430 7.41 -12.35 14.25
N SER A 431 7.41 -11.58 13.17
CA SER A 431 7.35 -10.12 13.19
C SER A 431 6.14 -9.54 12.46
N LEU A 432 5.80 -8.30 12.83
CA LEU A 432 5.02 -7.38 12.02
C LEU A 432 5.95 -6.25 11.56
N ASP A 433 6.16 -6.17 10.27
CA ASP A 433 7.07 -5.23 9.63
C ASP A 433 6.28 -4.01 9.16
N PHE A 434 6.51 -2.89 9.83
CA PHE A 434 5.86 -1.62 9.55
C PHE A 434 6.66 -0.83 8.52
N GLY A 435 6.02 -0.45 7.44
CA GLY A 435 6.49 0.54 6.49
C GLY A 435 5.67 1.83 6.62
N VAL A 436 6.32 2.92 6.98
CA VAL A 436 5.69 4.24 7.12
C VAL A 436 6.29 5.18 6.10
N ILE A 437 5.47 5.65 5.16
CA ILE A 437 5.87 6.65 4.18
C ILE A 437 5.18 7.98 4.46
N ALA A 438 5.94 9.07 4.42
CA ALA A 438 5.43 10.40 4.68
C ALA A 438 5.99 11.45 3.71
N CYS A 439 5.26 12.54 3.54
CA CYS A 439 5.78 13.76 2.93
C CYS A 439 6.74 14.44 3.91
N ARG A 440 8.04 14.41 3.62
CA ARG A 440 9.08 14.99 4.50
C ARG A 440 8.85 16.47 4.83
N ARG A 441 8.21 17.21 3.93
CA ARG A 441 7.96 18.63 4.10
C ARG A 441 6.78 18.93 5.01
N SER A 442 5.74 18.08 4.94
CA SER A 442 4.51 18.23 5.74
C SER A 442 4.66 17.64 7.14
N LEU A 443 5.47 16.58 7.29
CA LEU A 443 5.62 15.84 8.53
C LEU A 443 7.11 15.82 8.95
N PRO A 444 7.55 16.77 9.77
CA PRO A 444 8.91 16.78 10.28
C PRO A 444 9.15 15.60 11.22
N GLN A 445 10.39 15.10 11.25
CA GLN A 445 10.84 14.07 12.21
C GLN A 445 9.92 12.81 12.25
N VAL A 446 9.35 12.40 11.12
CA VAL A 446 8.40 11.26 11.05
C VAL A 446 8.99 9.95 11.61
N GLN A 447 10.31 9.82 11.68
CA GLN A 447 10.99 8.67 12.31
C GLN A 447 10.60 8.49 13.80
N ARG A 448 10.18 9.55 14.50
CA ARG A 448 9.69 9.45 15.89
C ARG A 448 8.39 8.64 16.00
N LEU A 449 7.67 8.47 14.89
CA LEU A 449 6.51 7.56 14.89
C LEU A 449 6.89 6.12 15.24
N LEU A 450 8.11 5.68 14.94
CA LEU A 450 8.58 4.34 15.32
C LEU A 450 8.72 4.22 16.85
N ASP A 451 9.32 5.22 17.50
CA ASP A 451 9.43 5.28 18.96
C ASP A 451 8.04 5.35 19.61
N HIS A 452 7.12 6.08 18.99
CA HIS A 452 5.75 6.21 19.50
C HIS A 452 4.91 4.94 19.27
N LEU A 453 5.19 4.16 18.22
CA LEU A 453 4.57 2.86 18.00
C LEU A 453 5.00 1.87 19.10
N GLU A 454 6.30 1.81 19.42
CA GLU A 454 6.80 0.98 20.52
C GLU A 454 6.23 1.45 21.87
N ALA A 455 6.23 2.74 22.14
CA ALA A 455 5.66 3.28 23.37
C ALA A 455 4.16 2.94 23.50
N SER A 456 3.41 2.95 22.39
CA SER A 456 1.99 2.60 22.38
C SER A 456 1.75 1.11 22.59
N LEU A 457 2.64 0.25 22.09
CA LEU A 457 2.61 -1.18 22.36
C LEU A 457 2.91 -1.46 23.84
N ALA A 458 3.96 -0.85 24.39
CA ALA A 458 4.34 -0.97 25.81
C ALA A 458 3.24 -0.45 26.76
N GLU A 459 2.51 0.62 26.39
CA GLU A 459 1.35 1.08 27.18
C GLU A 459 0.24 0.05 27.28
N LEU A 460 -0.04 -0.68 26.19
CA LEU A 460 -1.04 -1.75 26.17
C LEU A 460 -0.58 -2.97 26.99
N GLU A 461 0.73 -3.28 26.96
CA GLU A 461 1.33 -4.34 27.78
C GLU A 461 1.27 -4.03 29.29
N ALA A 462 1.53 -2.77 29.65
CA ALA A 462 1.58 -2.35 31.07
C ALA A 462 0.19 -2.31 31.75
N ARG A 463 -0.90 -2.44 31.00
CA ARG A 463 -2.28 -2.42 31.51
C ARG A 463 -2.83 -3.84 31.72
N ASN A 464 -1.94 -4.75 32.14
CA ASN A 464 -2.26 -6.12 32.54
C ASN A 464 -3.11 -6.17 33.81
#